data_ce7b39ab404b2f6afba4786e0a7b8655
#
_entry.id   ce7b39ab404b2f6afba4786e0a7b8655
#
_cell.length_a   1.000
_cell.length_b   1.000
_cell.length_c   1.000
_cell.angle_alpha   90.00
_cell.angle_beta   90.00
_cell.angle_gamma   90.00
#
_symmetry.space_group_name_H-M   'P 1'
#
loop_
_entity.id
_entity.type
_entity.pdbx_description
1 polymer ?
#
loop_
_entity_poly.entity_id
_entity_poly.type
_entity_poly.pdbx_seq_one_letter_code
_entity_poly.pdbx_strand_id
1 'polypeptide(L)'
;NGLTTDSAISLSKSKTITRLRTLDLNNNDLRAEGMAALAASTNMKNMETLDLGENKIGQEGAKALAQSPHCAGLKSLRLNNNNISDLGASALAHSTTLTQLESLYLENENWIHAKGTKAIAESKNLASLRRLVLALNAIGDEGAVYLANSHQLSGLHFLNVAGNKLSPKGEDALQKSTALANLQVLEIV
;
A
#
# COMPACT_ATOMS: atom_id res chain seq x y z
N ASN A 1 -18.54 9.58 2.00
CA ASN A 1 -19.17 10.26 3.15
C ASN A 1 -18.98 11.78 3.13
N GLY A 2 -18.26 12.36 2.17
CA GLY A 2 -18.05 13.80 2.07
C GLY A 2 -17.09 14.39 3.11
N LEU A 3 -16.28 13.57 3.75
CA LEU A 3 -15.20 14.08 4.61
C LEU A 3 -14.12 14.72 3.75
N THR A 4 -13.65 15.87 4.18
CA THR A 4 -12.65 16.68 3.47
C THR A 4 -11.33 16.71 4.22
N THR A 5 -10.37 17.43 3.67
CA THR A 5 -9.11 17.77 4.34
C THR A 5 -9.35 18.33 5.75
N ASP A 6 -10.30 19.26 5.91
CA ASP A 6 -10.62 19.88 7.22
C ASP A 6 -11.17 18.86 8.21
N SER A 7 -11.96 17.90 7.73
CA SER A 7 -12.45 16.78 8.55
C SER A 7 -11.31 15.93 9.07
N ALA A 8 -10.33 15.60 8.21
CA ALA A 8 -9.14 14.85 8.59
C ALA A 8 -8.27 15.62 9.61
N ILE A 9 -8.11 16.94 9.40
CA ILE A 9 -7.40 17.81 10.35
C ILE A 9 -8.12 17.86 11.70
N SER A 10 -9.44 17.92 11.70
CA SER A 10 -10.24 17.90 12.94
C SER A 10 -10.12 16.56 13.66
N LEU A 11 -10.19 15.45 12.92
CA LEU A 11 -10.02 14.09 13.44
C LEU A 11 -8.63 13.92 14.05
N SER A 12 -7.59 14.44 13.41
CA SER A 12 -6.21 14.36 13.88
C SER A 12 -5.99 15.05 15.23
N LYS A 13 -6.76 16.08 15.54
CA LYS A 13 -6.71 16.87 16.80
C LYS A 13 -7.66 16.35 17.88
N SER A 14 -8.48 15.35 17.59
CA SER A 14 -9.43 14.80 18.55
C SER A 14 -8.72 14.19 19.75
N LYS A 15 -9.26 14.50 20.94
CA LYS A 15 -8.77 13.93 22.20
C LYS A 15 -9.57 12.69 22.67
N THR A 16 -10.63 12.34 21.91
CA THR A 16 -11.57 11.27 22.30
C THR A 16 -11.35 9.95 21.56
N ILE A 17 -10.74 9.97 20.35
CA ILE A 17 -10.55 8.79 19.51
C ILE A 17 -9.18 8.12 19.66
N THR A 18 -8.57 8.23 20.82
CA THR A 18 -7.18 7.80 21.07
C THR A 18 -6.97 6.28 21.13
N ARG A 19 -8.05 5.49 21.08
CA ARG A 19 -7.99 4.02 21.23
C ARG A 19 -8.45 3.25 20.01
N LEU A 20 -8.62 3.91 18.87
CA LEU A 20 -9.02 3.24 17.63
C LEU A 20 -7.92 2.27 17.17
N ARG A 21 -8.35 1.08 16.78
CA ARG A 21 -7.52 0.06 16.11
C ARG A 21 -7.87 -0.06 14.63
N THR A 22 -9.10 0.25 14.29
CA THR A 22 -9.62 0.20 12.92
C THR A 22 -10.26 1.53 12.59
N LEU A 23 -9.89 2.09 11.44
CA LEU A 23 -10.47 3.31 10.91
C LEU A 23 -10.71 3.15 9.42
N ASP A 24 -11.96 3.30 9.02
CA ASP A 24 -12.38 3.32 7.64
C ASP A 24 -12.76 4.75 7.23
N LEU A 25 -11.97 5.31 6.33
CA LEU A 25 -12.18 6.62 5.70
C LEU A 25 -12.31 6.49 4.18
N ASN A 26 -12.63 5.30 3.66
CA ASN A 26 -12.78 5.06 2.24
C ASN A 26 -13.81 6.01 1.60
N ASN A 27 -13.55 6.38 0.36
CA ASN A 27 -14.41 7.22 -0.48
C ASN A 27 -14.74 8.58 0.18
N ASN A 28 -13.70 9.39 0.33
CA ASN A 28 -13.77 10.77 0.83
C ASN A 28 -12.82 11.68 0.02
N ASP A 29 -12.62 12.93 0.43
CA ASP A 29 -11.73 13.90 -0.23
C ASP A 29 -10.69 14.43 0.76
N LEU A 30 -9.92 13.52 1.37
CA LEU A 30 -8.94 13.86 2.41
C LEU A 30 -7.69 14.55 1.84
N ARG A 31 -7.28 14.17 0.64
CA ARG A 31 -6.09 14.68 -0.07
C ARG A 31 -4.79 14.50 0.72
N ALA A 32 -3.68 14.97 0.13
CA ALA A 32 -2.35 14.85 0.75
C ALA A 32 -2.24 15.56 2.11
N GLU A 33 -2.83 16.75 2.23
CA GLU A 33 -2.78 17.55 3.46
C GLU A 33 -3.54 16.90 4.61
N GLY A 34 -4.75 16.37 4.34
CA GLY A 34 -5.52 15.64 5.35
C GLY A 34 -4.81 14.38 5.80
N MET A 35 -4.19 13.64 4.85
CA MET A 35 -3.38 12.47 5.19
C MET A 35 -2.16 12.85 6.03
N ALA A 36 -1.47 13.94 5.70
CA ALA A 36 -0.32 14.41 6.47
C ALA A 36 -0.72 14.78 7.92
N ALA A 37 -1.88 15.42 8.10
CA ALA A 37 -2.40 15.74 9.42
C ALA A 37 -2.72 14.47 10.23
N LEU A 38 -3.36 13.48 9.61
CA LEU A 38 -3.63 12.18 10.25
C LEU A 38 -2.32 11.45 10.60
N ALA A 39 -1.38 11.38 9.67
CA ALA A 39 -0.09 10.72 9.86
C ALA A 39 0.73 11.33 11.01
N ALA A 40 0.62 12.64 11.23
CA ALA A 40 1.28 13.34 12.34
C ALA A 40 0.55 13.17 13.68
N SER A 41 -0.67 12.62 13.67
CA SER A 41 -1.49 12.52 14.87
C SER A 41 -1.12 11.32 15.73
N THR A 42 -1.00 11.53 17.05
CA THR A 42 -0.86 10.45 18.03
C THR A 42 -2.05 9.51 18.08
N ASN A 43 -3.20 9.89 17.50
CA ASN A 43 -4.37 9.04 17.38
C ASN A 43 -4.13 7.80 16.48
N MET A 44 -3.10 7.85 15.63
CA MET A 44 -2.69 6.72 14.78
C MET A 44 -1.90 5.64 15.54
N LYS A 45 -1.44 5.92 16.77
CA LYS A 45 -0.48 5.06 17.49
C LYS A 45 -0.98 3.63 17.74
N ASN A 46 -2.28 3.45 17.93
CA ASN A 46 -2.87 2.15 18.21
C ASN A 46 -3.53 1.52 16.97
N MET A 47 -3.38 2.16 15.80
CA MET A 47 -4.05 1.73 14.57
C MET A 47 -3.42 0.45 14.04
N GLU A 48 -4.26 -0.55 13.78
CA GLU A 48 -3.88 -1.83 13.17
C GLU A 48 -4.42 -1.94 11.74
N THR A 49 -5.61 -1.41 11.49
CA THR A 49 -6.26 -1.43 10.16
C THR A 49 -6.67 -0.02 9.77
N LEU A 50 -6.23 0.41 8.59
CA LEU A 50 -6.55 1.72 8.03
C LEU A 50 -7.00 1.57 6.58
N ASP A 51 -8.23 1.99 6.31
CA ASP A 51 -8.76 2.08 4.96
C ASP A 51 -8.85 3.56 4.54
N LEU A 52 -8.11 3.89 3.51
CA LEU A 52 -8.01 5.22 2.92
C LEU A 52 -8.30 5.19 1.41
N GLY A 53 -8.89 4.13 0.90
CA GLY A 53 -9.23 4.02 -0.51
C GLY A 53 -10.01 5.24 -1.02
N GLU A 54 -9.82 5.62 -2.29
CA GLU A 54 -10.58 6.69 -2.95
C GLU A 54 -10.55 8.05 -2.22
N ASN A 55 -9.35 8.55 -1.91
CA ASN A 55 -9.17 9.80 -1.14
C ASN A 55 -8.27 10.85 -1.79
N LYS A 56 -7.77 10.62 -3.00
CA LYS A 56 -6.86 11.53 -3.71
C LYS A 56 -5.61 11.90 -2.90
N ILE A 57 -5.09 10.95 -2.14
CA ILE A 57 -3.96 11.15 -1.21
C ILE A 57 -2.67 11.51 -1.95
N GLY A 58 -2.47 10.94 -3.13
CA GLY A 58 -1.29 11.18 -3.94
C GLY A 58 0.01 10.66 -3.32
N GLN A 59 1.10 10.89 -4.03
CA GLN A 59 2.43 10.48 -3.59
C GLN A 59 2.87 11.17 -2.29
N GLU A 60 2.49 12.43 -2.08
CA GLU A 60 2.88 13.19 -0.88
C GLU A 60 2.16 12.67 0.37
N GLY A 61 0.88 12.31 0.27
CA GLY A 61 0.16 11.69 1.38
C GLY A 61 0.69 10.29 1.70
N ALA A 62 1.03 9.49 0.68
CA ALA A 62 1.68 8.20 0.89
C ALA A 62 3.05 8.34 1.57
N LYS A 63 3.84 9.36 1.19
CA LYS A 63 5.11 9.70 1.82
C LYS A 63 4.92 10.11 3.28
N ALA A 64 3.94 10.97 3.57
CA ALA A 64 3.63 11.37 4.95
C ALA A 64 3.28 10.16 5.83
N LEU A 65 2.47 9.23 5.31
CA LEU A 65 2.13 7.98 5.99
C LEU A 65 3.37 7.11 6.23
N ALA A 66 4.20 6.94 5.20
CA ALA A 66 5.42 6.13 5.26
C ALA A 66 6.45 6.66 6.28
N GLN A 67 6.45 7.97 6.54
CA GLN A 67 7.36 8.64 7.46
C GLN A 67 6.77 8.82 8.87
N SER A 68 5.52 8.46 9.09
CA SER A 68 4.85 8.66 10.35
C SER A 68 5.39 7.72 11.45
N PRO A 69 5.88 8.25 12.57
CA PRO A 69 6.29 7.42 13.71
C PRO A 69 5.09 6.80 14.44
N HIS A 70 3.86 7.28 14.14
CA HIS A 70 2.64 6.84 14.78
C HIS A 70 1.94 5.69 14.05
N CYS A 71 2.40 5.31 12.85
CA CYS A 71 1.79 4.25 12.04
C CYS A 71 2.51 2.89 12.19
N ALA A 72 3.41 2.73 13.14
CA ALA A 72 4.23 1.51 13.29
C ALA A 72 3.43 0.24 13.62
N GLY A 73 2.23 0.39 14.18
CA GLY A 73 1.33 -0.74 14.50
C GLY A 73 0.46 -1.23 13.36
N LEU A 74 0.53 -0.58 12.18
CA LEU A 74 -0.33 -0.96 11.05
C LEU A 74 0.02 -2.34 10.50
N LYS A 75 -1.02 -3.19 10.42
CA LYS A 75 -0.99 -4.52 9.85
C LYS A 75 -1.71 -4.58 8.49
N SER A 76 -2.77 -3.77 8.34
CA SER A 76 -3.54 -3.71 7.10
C SER A 76 -3.71 -2.26 6.66
N LEU A 77 -3.30 -1.97 5.42
CA LEU A 77 -3.36 -0.65 4.82
C LEU A 77 -4.01 -0.73 3.43
N ARG A 78 -5.11 0.00 3.25
CA ARG A 78 -5.78 0.15 1.95
C ARG A 78 -5.57 1.56 1.42
N LEU A 79 -5.04 1.65 0.20
CA LEU A 79 -4.75 2.87 -0.52
C LEU A 79 -5.22 2.79 -1.99
N ASN A 80 -6.18 1.92 -2.29
CA ASN A 80 -6.72 1.78 -3.65
C ASN A 80 -7.22 3.13 -4.17
N ASN A 81 -7.04 3.38 -5.48
CA ASN A 81 -7.54 4.58 -6.18
C ASN A 81 -7.14 5.91 -5.48
N ASN A 82 -5.85 6.14 -5.32
CA ASN A 82 -5.32 7.31 -4.61
C ASN A 82 -4.24 8.10 -5.36
N ASN A 83 -3.93 7.75 -6.61
CA ASN A 83 -2.85 8.39 -7.40
C ASN A 83 -1.47 8.34 -6.71
N ILE A 84 -1.15 7.20 -6.08
CA ILE A 84 0.07 7.02 -5.25
C ILE A 84 1.36 7.16 -6.08
N SER A 85 1.35 6.73 -7.33
CA SER A 85 2.48 6.68 -8.27
C SER A 85 3.66 5.81 -7.79
N ASP A 86 4.67 5.70 -8.65
CA ASP A 86 5.93 5.00 -8.31
C ASP A 86 6.63 5.64 -7.11
N LEU A 87 6.52 6.96 -6.95
CA LEU A 87 7.19 7.67 -5.85
C LEU A 87 6.54 7.36 -4.51
N GLY A 88 5.20 7.34 -4.45
CA GLY A 88 4.49 6.96 -3.22
C GLY A 88 4.68 5.48 -2.89
N ALA A 89 4.63 4.58 -3.88
CA ALA A 89 4.93 3.17 -3.70
C ALA A 89 6.35 2.95 -3.17
N SER A 90 7.32 3.67 -3.71
CA SER A 90 8.71 3.67 -3.22
C SER A 90 8.82 4.19 -1.79
N ALA A 91 8.10 5.26 -1.44
CA ALA A 91 8.11 5.79 -0.07
C ALA A 91 7.57 4.75 0.92
N LEU A 92 6.46 4.08 0.60
CA LEU A 92 5.91 2.99 1.42
C LEU A 92 6.90 1.83 1.56
N ALA A 93 7.54 1.42 0.46
CA ALA A 93 8.51 0.33 0.44
C ALA A 93 9.77 0.61 1.28
N HIS A 94 10.19 1.86 1.38
CA HIS A 94 11.35 2.26 2.18
C HIS A 94 10.98 2.75 3.59
N SER A 95 9.72 2.67 3.98
CA SER A 95 9.28 3.06 5.31
C SER A 95 9.94 2.20 6.39
N THR A 96 10.60 2.84 7.34
CA THR A 96 11.18 2.17 8.52
C THR A 96 10.17 1.98 9.65
N THR A 97 8.95 2.49 9.48
CA THR A 97 7.86 2.39 10.47
C THR A 97 6.81 1.35 10.10
N LEU A 98 6.48 1.19 8.81
CA LEU A 98 5.44 0.27 8.34
C LEU A 98 5.91 -1.21 8.24
N THR A 99 6.80 -1.62 9.13
CA THR A 99 7.46 -2.94 9.07
C THR A 99 6.57 -4.11 9.52
N GLN A 100 5.42 -3.83 10.12
CA GLN A 100 4.45 -4.83 10.56
C GLN A 100 3.31 -5.08 9.56
N LEU A 101 3.37 -4.45 8.37
CA LEU A 101 2.32 -4.63 7.37
C LEU A 101 2.25 -6.10 6.89
N GLU A 102 1.07 -6.68 7.07
CA GLU A 102 0.70 -8.02 6.60
C GLU A 102 -0.14 -7.94 5.32
N SER A 103 -0.89 -6.86 5.14
CA SER A 103 -1.76 -6.65 3.97
C SER A 103 -1.62 -5.24 3.43
N LEU A 104 -1.29 -5.13 2.14
CA LEU A 104 -1.16 -3.86 1.42
C LEU A 104 -1.99 -3.91 0.13
N TYR A 105 -2.91 -2.96 0.02
CA TYR A 105 -3.81 -2.81 -1.11
C TYR A 105 -3.53 -1.51 -1.84
N LEU A 106 -3.10 -1.62 -3.09
CA LEU A 106 -2.69 -0.51 -3.96
C LEU A 106 -3.35 -0.60 -5.34
N GLU A 107 -4.45 -1.33 -5.43
CA GLU A 107 -5.16 -1.52 -6.70
C GLU A 107 -5.85 -0.24 -7.19
N ASN A 108 -6.34 -0.30 -8.43
CA ASN A 108 -7.14 0.72 -9.11
C ASN A 108 -6.41 2.07 -9.26
N GLU A 109 -5.91 2.31 -10.46
CA GLU A 109 -5.42 3.62 -10.92
C GLU A 109 -4.45 4.35 -9.97
N ASN A 110 -3.66 3.59 -9.19
CA ASN A 110 -2.58 4.19 -8.40
C ASN A 110 -1.36 4.56 -9.25
N TRP A 111 -1.38 4.27 -10.57
CA TRP A 111 -0.32 4.62 -11.51
C TRP A 111 1.04 4.06 -11.11
N ILE A 112 1.03 2.85 -10.55
CA ILE A 112 2.25 2.13 -10.19
C ILE A 112 2.74 1.38 -11.43
N HIS A 113 3.97 1.65 -11.81
CA HIS A 113 4.67 1.03 -12.93
C HIS A 113 5.78 0.10 -12.42
N ALA A 114 6.64 -0.35 -13.32
CA ALA A 114 7.77 -1.23 -12.99
C ALA A 114 8.69 -0.67 -11.89
N LYS A 115 8.91 0.65 -11.84
CA LYS A 115 9.79 1.28 -10.84
C LYS A 115 9.23 1.19 -9.42
N GLY A 116 7.95 1.50 -9.25
CA GLY A 116 7.28 1.39 -7.95
C GLY A 116 7.18 -0.07 -7.51
N THR A 117 6.86 -0.96 -8.46
CA THR A 117 6.81 -2.41 -8.22
C THR A 117 8.17 -2.97 -7.82
N LYS A 118 9.25 -2.53 -8.47
CA LYS A 118 10.62 -2.89 -8.08
C LYS A 118 10.92 -2.51 -6.64
N ALA A 119 10.58 -1.27 -6.23
CA ALA A 119 10.79 -0.81 -4.87
C ALA A 119 10.07 -1.70 -3.85
N ILE A 120 8.81 -2.10 -4.14
CA ILE A 120 8.04 -3.03 -3.29
C ILE A 120 8.70 -4.40 -3.25
N ALA A 121 9.08 -4.95 -4.41
CA ALA A 121 9.67 -6.29 -4.53
C ALA A 121 11.03 -6.42 -3.82
N GLU A 122 11.83 -5.35 -3.79
CA GLU A 122 13.15 -5.32 -3.16
C GLU A 122 13.11 -4.84 -1.70
N SER A 123 11.93 -4.50 -1.18
CA SER A 123 11.78 -3.93 0.16
C SER A 123 12.04 -4.94 1.28
N LYS A 124 13.07 -4.70 2.06
CA LYS A 124 13.32 -5.44 3.31
C LYS A 124 12.32 -5.07 4.42
N ASN A 125 11.72 -3.89 4.34
CA ASN A 125 10.80 -3.38 5.36
C ASN A 125 9.39 -3.96 5.21
N LEU A 126 9.04 -4.48 4.03
CA LEU A 126 7.75 -5.13 3.74
C LEU A 126 7.82 -6.68 3.82
N ALA A 127 8.86 -7.24 4.45
CA ALA A 127 9.03 -8.69 4.57
C ALA A 127 7.91 -9.41 5.36
N SER A 128 7.13 -8.67 6.14
CA SER A 128 5.97 -9.20 6.86
C SER A 128 4.73 -9.41 5.99
N LEU A 129 4.73 -8.94 4.73
CA LEU A 129 3.57 -9.03 3.86
C LEU A 129 3.16 -10.49 3.61
N ARG A 130 1.84 -10.71 3.72
CA ARG A 130 1.14 -11.94 3.39
C ARG A 130 0.17 -11.74 2.22
N ARG A 131 -0.29 -10.50 2.04
CA ARG A 131 -1.21 -10.11 0.97
C ARG A 131 -0.74 -8.84 0.31
N LEU A 132 -0.59 -8.88 -1.02
CA LEU A 132 -0.28 -7.72 -1.85
C LEU A 132 -1.28 -7.65 -3.01
N VAL A 133 -1.95 -6.52 -3.15
CA VAL A 133 -2.88 -6.25 -4.24
C VAL A 133 -2.40 -5.05 -5.03
N LEU A 134 -2.06 -5.29 -6.30
CA LEU A 134 -1.59 -4.31 -7.28
C LEU A 134 -2.45 -4.28 -8.54
N ALA A 135 -3.63 -4.90 -8.50
CA ALA A 135 -4.51 -5.00 -9.67
C ALA A 135 -4.81 -3.62 -10.29
N LEU A 136 -5.07 -3.60 -11.60
CA LEU A 136 -5.47 -2.39 -12.33
C LEU A 136 -4.49 -1.20 -12.16
N ASN A 137 -3.19 -1.50 -12.31
CA ASN A 137 -2.10 -0.54 -12.41
C ASN A 137 -1.43 -0.67 -13.79
N ALA A 138 -0.17 -0.36 -13.91
CA ALA A 138 0.58 -0.46 -15.16
C ALA A 138 1.98 -1.08 -14.94
N ILE A 139 2.07 -2.14 -14.12
CA ILE A 139 3.36 -2.73 -13.74
C ILE A 139 4.10 -3.35 -14.93
N GLY A 140 3.37 -3.88 -15.90
CA GLY A 140 3.92 -4.53 -17.09
C GLY A 140 4.78 -5.76 -16.78
N ASP A 141 5.37 -6.35 -17.82
CA ASP A 141 6.21 -7.55 -17.66
C ASP A 141 7.43 -7.33 -16.78
N GLU A 142 8.01 -6.13 -16.83
CA GLU A 142 9.18 -5.80 -16.02
C GLU A 142 8.83 -5.82 -14.52
N GLY A 143 7.69 -5.24 -14.13
CA GLY A 143 7.19 -5.29 -12.76
C GLY A 143 6.88 -6.72 -12.31
N ALA A 144 6.26 -7.53 -13.19
CA ALA A 144 5.99 -8.93 -12.93
C ALA A 144 7.30 -9.72 -12.66
N VAL A 145 8.35 -9.45 -13.44
CA VAL A 145 9.67 -10.09 -13.25
C VAL A 145 10.31 -9.67 -11.91
N TYR A 146 10.20 -8.39 -11.50
CA TYR A 146 10.69 -7.97 -10.17
C TYR A 146 9.96 -8.71 -9.05
N LEU A 147 8.64 -8.83 -9.11
CA LEU A 147 7.86 -9.58 -8.13
C LEU A 147 8.24 -11.06 -8.11
N ALA A 148 8.32 -11.68 -9.31
CA ALA A 148 8.63 -13.10 -9.45
C ALA A 148 10.00 -13.48 -8.87
N ASN A 149 10.97 -12.56 -8.85
CA ASN A 149 12.31 -12.76 -8.31
C ASN A 149 12.48 -12.23 -6.88
N SER A 150 11.41 -11.82 -6.22
CA SER A 150 11.49 -11.21 -4.92
C SER A 150 11.65 -12.22 -3.79
N HIS A 151 12.86 -12.37 -3.28
CA HIS A 151 13.10 -13.12 -2.04
C HIS A 151 12.60 -12.38 -0.78
N GLN A 152 12.45 -11.06 -0.84
CA GLN A 152 11.93 -10.27 0.28
C GLN A 152 10.44 -10.55 0.54
N LEU A 153 9.69 -10.88 -0.52
CA LEU A 153 8.28 -11.21 -0.45
C LEU A 153 8.01 -12.73 -0.37
N SER A 154 9.02 -13.52 -0.01
CA SER A 154 8.88 -14.99 0.09
C SER A 154 7.78 -15.45 1.07
N GLY A 155 7.41 -14.59 2.02
CA GLY A 155 6.30 -14.83 2.96
C GLY A 155 4.91 -14.56 2.39
N LEU A 156 4.79 -14.11 1.14
CA LEU A 156 3.50 -13.75 0.53
C LEU A 156 2.65 -14.99 0.27
N HIS A 157 1.37 -14.93 0.66
CA HIS A 157 0.38 -15.99 0.41
C HIS A 157 -0.61 -15.63 -0.70
N PHE A 158 -0.86 -14.34 -0.88
CA PHE A 158 -1.79 -13.82 -1.88
C PHE A 158 -1.16 -12.68 -2.66
N LEU A 159 -1.16 -12.79 -3.98
CA LEU A 159 -0.73 -11.75 -4.91
C LEU A 159 -1.81 -11.56 -5.98
N ASN A 160 -2.30 -10.34 -6.12
CA ASN A 160 -3.17 -9.96 -7.22
C ASN A 160 -2.49 -8.88 -8.07
N VAL A 161 -2.27 -9.20 -9.34
CA VAL A 161 -1.71 -8.31 -10.37
C VAL A 161 -2.61 -8.25 -11.60
N ALA A 162 -3.89 -8.60 -11.48
CA ALA A 162 -4.84 -8.58 -12.59
C ALA A 162 -4.93 -7.18 -13.22
N GLY A 163 -5.18 -7.12 -14.52
CA GLY A 163 -5.37 -5.85 -15.25
C GLY A 163 -4.11 -4.98 -15.38
N ASN A 164 -2.91 -5.56 -15.30
CA ASN A 164 -1.62 -4.84 -15.31
C ASN A 164 -0.88 -4.85 -16.65
N LYS A 165 -1.57 -5.18 -17.76
CA LYS A 165 -0.97 -5.23 -19.11
C LYS A 165 0.19 -6.23 -19.19
N LEU A 166 0.09 -7.36 -18.52
CA LEU A 166 1.06 -8.43 -18.66
C LEU A 166 0.92 -9.13 -20.00
N SER A 167 2.04 -9.45 -20.62
CA SER A 167 2.09 -10.41 -21.73
C SER A 167 2.30 -11.83 -21.16
N PRO A 168 2.20 -12.88 -21.99
CA PRO A 168 2.52 -14.24 -21.58
C PRO A 168 3.89 -14.39 -20.89
N LYS A 169 4.84 -13.50 -21.19
CA LYS A 169 6.16 -13.48 -20.56
C LYS A 169 6.08 -13.05 -19.08
N GLY A 170 5.31 -12.01 -18.77
CA GLY A 170 5.14 -11.53 -17.41
C GLY A 170 4.34 -12.52 -16.56
N GLU A 171 3.28 -13.10 -17.15
CA GLU A 171 2.46 -14.13 -16.51
C GLU A 171 3.29 -15.38 -16.19
N ASP A 172 4.06 -15.88 -17.15
CA ASP A 172 4.92 -17.05 -17.01
C ASP A 172 5.99 -16.86 -15.94
N ALA A 173 6.57 -15.64 -15.84
CA ALA A 173 7.53 -15.31 -14.80
C ALA A 173 6.93 -15.45 -13.39
N LEU A 174 5.70 -14.97 -13.18
CA LEU A 174 5.02 -15.09 -11.88
C LEU A 174 4.60 -16.52 -11.57
N GLN A 175 4.04 -17.24 -12.56
CA GLN A 175 3.59 -18.62 -12.40
C GLN A 175 4.75 -19.59 -12.09
N LYS A 176 5.93 -19.33 -12.61
CA LYS A 176 7.14 -20.14 -12.41
C LYS A 176 8.05 -19.63 -11.30
N SER A 177 7.60 -18.62 -10.53
CA SER A 177 8.41 -18.05 -9.47
C SER A 177 8.76 -19.08 -8.40
N THR A 178 10.04 -19.20 -8.11
CA THR A 178 10.57 -19.99 -6.98
C THR A 178 10.86 -19.10 -5.76
N ALA A 179 10.96 -17.79 -5.94
CA ALA A 179 11.21 -16.85 -4.85
C ALA A 179 9.96 -16.58 -4.01
N LEU A 180 8.77 -16.62 -4.61
CA LEU A 180 7.48 -16.51 -3.91
C LEU A 180 7.04 -17.89 -3.35
N ALA A 181 7.90 -18.50 -2.55
CA ALA A 181 7.78 -19.90 -2.17
C ALA A 181 6.50 -20.26 -1.38
N ASN A 182 5.87 -19.29 -0.71
CA ASN A 182 4.67 -19.50 0.09
C ASN A 182 3.38 -19.02 -0.60
N LEU A 183 3.45 -18.62 -1.87
CA LEU A 183 2.31 -18.10 -2.60
C LEU A 183 1.26 -19.21 -2.83
N GLN A 184 0.04 -18.97 -2.36
CA GLN A 184 -1.09 -19.89 -2.46
C GLN A 184 -2.12 -19.43 -3.49
N VAL A 185 -2.27 -18.11 -3.64
CA VAL A 185 -3.22 -17.51 -4.58
C VAL A 185 -2.50 -16.47 -5.42
N LEU A 186 -2.57 -16.64 -6.73
CA LEU A 186 -2.05 -15.71 -7.73
C LEU A 186 -3.18 -15.33 -8.69
N GLU A 187 -3.59 -14.06 -8.68
CA GLU A 187 -4.58 -13.50 -9.60
C GLU A 187 -3.85 -12.64 -10.63
N ILE A 188 -3.96 -13.02 -11.92
CA ILE A 188 -3.25 -12.38 -13.04
C ILE A 188 -4.22 -11.77 -14.05
N VAL A 189 -5.40 -12.34 -14.22
CA VAL A 189 -6.40 -11.96 -15.25
C VAL A 189 -7.60 -11.28 -14.60
#